data_d02d464f7fdcbe309543b76675fa45a9
#
_entry.id   d02d464f7fdcbe309543b76675fa45a9
#
_cell.length_a   1.000
_cell.length_b   1.000
_cell.length_c   1.000
_cell.angle_alpha   90.00
_cell.angle_beta   90.00
_cell.angle_gamma   90.00
#
_symmetry.space_group_name_H-M   'P 1'
#
loop_
_entity.id
_entity.type
_entity.pdbx_description
1 polymer ?
#
loop_
_entity_poly.entity_id
_entity_poly.type
_entity_poly.pdbx_seq_one_letter_code
_entity_poly.pdbx_strand_id
1 'polypeptide(L)'
;MTINHADFLRLIPGAAEKGLGVENAHVSVEGLTLTLGRPDKCVVIYLSEESERRLGGFRLPVTHVAFSFKGLDEAETNKFIDAFDRTFHRGGG
;
A
#
# COMPACT_ATOMS: atom_id res chain seq x y z
N MET A 1 9.10 1.28 -4.82
CA MET A 1 8.73 -0.13 -5.06
C MET A 1 8.74 -0.43 -6.54
N THR A 2 9.20 -1.59 -6.90
CA THR A 2 9.19 -2.05 -8.29
C THR A 2 7.81 -2.63 -8.61
N ILE A 3 6.83 -1.77 -8.79
CA ILE A 3 5.44 -2.15 -9.00
C ILE A 3 4.72 -1.07 -9.81
N ASN A 4 3.76 -1.47 -10.64
CA ASN A 4 2.90 -0.52 -11.32
C ASN A 4 1.63 -0.25 -10.47
N HIS A 5 0.89 0.81 -10.83
CA HIS A 5 -0.30 1.21 -10.06
C HIS A 5 -1.39 0.13 -10.09
N ALA A 6 -1.59 -0.51 -11.23
CA ALA A 6 -2.63 -1.54 -11.36
C ALA A 6 -2.39 -2.70 -10.40
N ASP A 7 -1.16 -3.19 -10.31
CA ASP A 7 -0.80 -4.27 -9.39
C ASP A 7 -0.89 -3.82 -7.94
N PHE A 8 -0.46 -2.59 -7.65
CA PHE A 8 -0.59 -2.04 -6.31
C PHE A 8 -2.04 -2.01 -5.86
N LEU A 9 -2.94 -1.47 -6.69
CA LEU A 9 -4.36 -1.36 -6.37
C LEU A 9 -5.02 -2.74 -6.25
N ARG A 10 -4.54 -3.72 -6.99
CA ARG A 10 -5.05 -5.10 -6.90
C ARG A 10 -4.68 -5.77 -5.58
N LEU A 11 -3.49 -5.48 -5.06
CA LEU A 11 -2.96 -6.14 -3.85
C LEU A 11 -3.34 -5.43 -2.56
N ILE A 12 -3.60 -4.13 -2.60
CA ILE A 12 -3.81 -3.35 -1.38
C ILE A 12 -5.01 -3.78 -0.52
N PRO A 13 -6.15 -4.22 -1.08
CA PRO A 13 -7.26 -4.69 -0.24
C PRO A 13 -6.87 -5.86 0.66
N GLY A 14 -6.02 -6.77 0.17
CA GLY A 14 -5.53 -7.90 0.97
C GLY A 14 -4.65 -7.44 2.13
N ALA A 15 -3.80 -6.45 1.90
CA ALA A 15 -2.99 -5.87 2.96
C ALA A 15 -3.86 -5.17 4.01
N ALA A 16 -4.90 -4.47 3.57
CA ALA A 16 -5.83 -3.79 4.46
C ALA A 16 -6.57 -4.79 5.35
N GLU A 17 -7.06 -5.89 4.79
CA GLU A 17 -7.74 -6.93 5.56
C GLU A 17 -6.83 -7.53 6.62
N LYS A 18 -5.60 -7.86 6.26
CA LYS A 18 -4.64 -8.46 7.19
C LYS A 18 -4.12 -7.48 8.23
N GLY A 19 -3.97 -6.23 7.86
CA GLY A 19 -3.39 -5.22 8.73
C GLY A 19 -4.39 -4.51 9.62
N LEU A 20 -5.59 -4.24 9.11
CA LEU A 20 -6.62 -3.47 9.81
C LEU A 20 -7.83 -4.32 10.22
N GLY A 21 -7.93 -5.54 9.74
CA GLY A 21 -9.10 -6.39 9.94
C GLY A 21 -10.13 -6.19 8.84
N VAL A 22 -10.94 -7.23 8.60
CA VAL A 22 -11.94 -7.25 7.52
C VAL A 22 -12.95 -6.10 7.65
N GLU A 23 -13.35 -5.79 8.89
CA GLU A 23 -14.33 -4.74 9.18
C GLU A 23 -13.81 -3.34 8.84
N ASN A 24 -12.50 -3.17 8.81
CA ASN A 24 -11.84 -1.89 8.59
C ASN A 24 -11.06 -1.86 7.27
N ALA A 25 -11.30 -2.82 6.40
CA ALA A 25 -10.57 -2.96 5.14
C ALA A 25 -11.17 -2.13 3.99
N HIS A 26 -11.89 -1.07 4.32
CA HIS A 26 -12.47 -0.19 3.32
C HIS A 26 -11.37 0.58 2.62
N VAL A 27 -11.35 0.51 1.28
CA VAL A 27 -10.36 1.20 0.46
C VAL A 27 -11.06 2.26 -0.38
N SER A 28 -10.62 3.50 -0.22
CA SER A 28 -11.08 4.62 -1.03
C SER A 28 -9.91 5.14 -1.85
N VAL A 29 -10.12 5.32 -3.14
CA VAL A 29 -9.06 5.78 -4.06
C VAL A 29 -9.46 7.11 -4.65
N GLU A 30 -8.58 8.10 -4.54
CA GLU A 30 -8.78 9.41 -5.11
C GLU A 30 -7.48 9.85 -5.79
N GLY A 31 -7.43 9.71 -7.11
CA GLY A 31 -6.18 9.95 -7.85
C GLY A 31 -5.08 9.00 -7.41
N LEU A 32 -3.97 9.55 -6.93
CA LEU A 32 -2.83 8.80 -6.43
C LEU A 32 -2.82 8.65 -4.91
N THR A 33 -3.95 8.96 -4.26
CA THR A 33 -4.10 8.86 -2.81
C THR A 33 -5.10 7.78 -2.47
N LEU A 34 -4.72 6.86 -1.60
CA LEU A 34 -5.58 5.80 -1.12
C LEU A 34 -5.80 5.99 0.37
N THR A 35 -7.05 5.81 0.81
CA THR A 35 -7.38 5.84 2.23
C THR A 35 -7.93 4.47 2.62
N LEU A 36 -7.33 3.86 3.63
CA LEU A 36 -7.72 2.54 4.13
C LEU A 36 -8.26 2.69 5.54
N GLY A 37 -9.45 2.13 5.79
CA GLY A 37 -10.04 2.12 7.10
C GLY A 37 -11.15 3.14 7.27
N ARG A 38 -11.38 3.57 8.51
CA ARG A 38 -12.46 4.49 8.88
C ARG A 38 -11.91 5.91 9.07
N PRO A 39 -12.77 6.93 9.03
CA PRO A 39 -12.31 8.31 9.16
C PRO A 39 -11.52 8.62 10.44
N ASP A 40 -11.80 7.90 11.54
CA ASP A 40 -11.12 8.07 12.83
C ASP A 40 -9.88 7.20 12.98
N LYS A 41 -9.77 6.12 12.21
CA LYS A 41 -8.64 5.19 12.21
C LYS A 41 -8.34 4.77 10.78
N CYS A 42 -7.35 5.40 10.17
CA CYS A 42 -7.06 5.11 8.78
C CYS A 42 -5.57 5.21 8.47
N VAL A 43 -5.22 4.59 7.36
CA VAL A 43 -3.91 4.71 6.74
C VAL A 43 -4.10 5.41 5.41
N VAL A 44 -3.38 6.49 5.19
CA VAL A 44 -3.40 7.18 3.90
C VAL A 44 -2.11 6.84 3.16
N ILE A 45 -2.27 6.40 1.93
CA ILE A 45 -1.13 6.00 1.10
C ILE A 45 -1.05 6.96 -0.08
N TYR A 46 0.12 7.53 -0.27
CA TYR A 46 0.40 8.43 -1.39
C TYR A 46 1.31 7.71 -2.38
N LEU A 47 0.84 7.59 -3.61
CA LEU A 47 1.63 6.99 -4.69
C LEU A 47 2.23 8.07 -5.56
N SER A 48 3.49 7.90 -5.95
CA SER A 48 4.08 8.74 -6.99
C SER A 48 3.54 8.31 -8.35
N GLU A 49 3.80 9.11 -9.37
CA GLU A 49 3.61 8.66 -10.73
C GLU A 49 4.57 7.51 -11.02
N GLU A 50 4.18 6.63 -11.95
CA GLU A 50 5.04 5.53 -12.34
C GLU A 50 6.27 6.07 -13.08
N SER A 51 7.44 5.52 -12.73
CA SER A 51 8.67 5.75 -13.46
C SER A 51 9.25 4.41 -13.90
N GLU A 52 10.31 4.44 -14.69
CA GLU A 52 10.96 3.23 -15.14
C GLU A 52 12.36 3.13 -14.55
N ARG A 53 12.72 1.90 -14.18
CA ARG A 53 14.08 1.56 -13.81
C ARG A 53 14.62 0.57 -14.83
N ARG A 54 15.78 0.85 -15.36
CA ARG A 54 16.45 -0.04 -16.30
C ARG A 54 17.46 -0.92 -15.57
N LEU A 55 17.36 -2.22 -15.80
CA LEU A 55 18.30 -3.21 -15.31
C LEU A 55 18.72 -4.07 -16.50
N GLY A 56 19.90 -3.81 -17.04
CA GLY A 56 20.32 -4.47 -18.26
C GLY A 56 19.36 -4.18 -19.41
N GLY A 57 18.80 -5.21 -20.01
CA GLY A 57 17.80 -5.10 -21.07
C GLY A 57 16.36 -4.99 -20.58
N PHE A 58 16.16 -4.94 -19.25
CA PHE A 58 14.82 -4.93 -18.69
C PHE A 58 14.39 -3.53 -18.26
N ARG A 59 13.09 -3.27 -18.43
CA ARG A 59 12.46 -2.05 -17.93
C ARG A 59 11.45 -2.44 -16.86
N LEU A 60 11.61 -1.91 -15.66
CA LEU A 60 10.76 -2.23 -14.53
C LEU A 60 9.99 -0.99 -14.08
N PRO A 61 8.67 -1.10 -13.86
CA PRO A 61 7.91 0.04 -13.33
C PRO A 61 8.30 0.27 -11.87
N VAL A 62 8.43 1.55 -11.49
CA VAL A 62 8.75 1.94 -10.11
C VAL A 62 7.72 2.94 -9.63
N THR A 63 7.18 2.70 -8.45
CA THR A 63 6.27 3.62 -7.76
C THR A 63 6.82 3.89 -6.37
N HIS A 64 6.93 5.16 -6.00
CA HIS A 64 7.27 5.54 -4.64
C HIS A 64 6.00 5.59 -3.80
N VAL A 65 6.09 5.04 -2.60
CA VAL A 65 4.93 4.89 -1.71
C VAL A 65 5.25 5.58 -0.39
N ALA A 66 4.36 6.47 0.04
CA ALA A 66 4.46 7.12 1.34
C ALA A 66 3.20 6.84 2.16
N PHE A 67 3.36 6.74 3.47
CA PHE A 67 2.26 6.45 4.39
C PHE A 67 2.04 7.59 5.36
N SER A 68 0.77 7.80 5.70
CA SER A 68 0.38 8.64 6.83
C SER A 68 -0.63 7.86 7.65
N PHE A 69 -0.42 7.80 8.97
CA PHE A 69 -1.27 7.04 9.87
C PHE A 69 -2.06 7.99 10.75
N LYS A 70 -3.36 7.74 10.87
CA LYS A 70 -4.25 8.56 11.69
C LYS A 70 -5.06 7.67 12.63
N GLY A 71 -4.97 7.95 13.93
CA GLY A 71 -5.74 7.24 14.94
C GLY A 71 -5.26 5.84 15.27
N LEU A 72 -4.14 5.39 14.70
CA LEU A 72 -3.56 4.09 15.01
C LEU A 72 -2.49 4.26 16.09
N ASP A 73 -2.48 3.34 17.07
CA ASP A 73 -1.38 3.30 18.03
C ASP A 73 -0.17 2.59 17.39
N GLU A 74 0.91 2.49 18.15
CA GLU A 74 2.15 1.89 17.66
C GLU A 74 1.97 0.43 17.26
N ALA A 75 1.23 -0.34 18.05
CA ALA A 75 1.00 -1.76 17.76
C ALA A 75 0.17 -1.94 16.48
N GLU A 76 -0.87 -1.12 16.32
CA GLU A 76 -1.71 -1.15 15.11
C GLU A 76 -0.93 -0.73 13.87
N THR A 77 -0.11 0.30 14.00
CA THR A 77 0.74 0.77 12.90
C THR A 77 1.72 -0.30 12.47
N ASN A 78 2.39 -0.93 13.43
CA ASN A 78 3.35 -2.00 13.15
C ASN A 78 2.68 -3.22 12.53
N LYS A 79 1.49 -3.55 12.98
CA LYS A 79 0.71 -4.65 12.39
C LYS A 79 0.37 -4.40 10.93
N PHE A 80 -0.03 -3.16 10.61
CA PHE A 80 -0.33 -2.79 9.23
C PHE A 80 0.93 -2.86 8.36
N ILE A 81 2.03 -2.28 8.81
CA ILE A 81 3.29 -2.28 8.07
C ILE A 81 3.75 -3.71 7.80
N ASP A 82 3.66 -4.58 8.80
CA ASP A 82 4.02 -5.98 8.68
C ASP A 82 3.15 -6.71 7.63
N ALA A 83 1.85 -6.47 7.67
CA ALA A 83 0.91 -7.04 6.70
C ALA A 83 1.17 -6.52 5.29
N PHE A 84 1.48 -5.23 5.17
CA PHE A 84 1.84 -4.60 3.90
C PHE A 84 3.09 -5.24 3.32
N ASP A 85 4.14 -5.35 4.12
CA ASP A 85 5.41 -5.94 3.68
C ASP A 85 5.22 -7.38 3.21
N ARG A 86 4.47 -8.18 3.95
CA ARG A 86 4.19 -9.56 3.56
C ARG A 86 3.42 -9.65 2.25
N THR A 87 2.44 -8.79 2.06
CA THR A 87 1.60 -8.79 0.86
C THR A 87 2.41 -8.41 -0.38
N PHE A 88 3.21 -7.37 -0.27
CA PHE A 88 3.95 -6.84 -1.43
C PHE A 88 5.30 -7.51 -1.65
N HIS A 89 5.91 -8.01 -0.59
CA HIS A 89 7.18 -8.73 -0.71
C HIS A 89 7.03 -10.02 -1.50
N ARG A 90 5.95 -10.75 -1.24
CA ARG A 90 5.68 -12.00 -1.95
C ARG A 90 5.44 -11.78 -3.44
N GLY A 91 4.78 -10.69 -3.79
CA GLY A 91 4.52 -10.36 -5.18
C GLY A 91 5.74 -9.78 -5.89
N GLY A 92 6.65 -9.17 -5.15
CA GLY A 92 7.84 -8.56 -5.70
C GLY A 92 9.00 -9.52 -5.90
N GLY A 93 8.84 -10.72 -5.44
CA GLY A 93 9.86 -11.77 -5.59
C GLY A 93 11.13 -11.48 -4.85
#